data_9430efaf4759b5d81744e671ef0e174e
#
_entry.id   9430efaf4759b5d81744e671ef0e174e
#
_cell.length_a   1.000
_cell.length_b   1.000
_cell.length_c   1.000
_cell.angle_alpha   90.00
_cell.angle_beta   90.00
_cell.angle_gamma   90.00
#
_symmetry.space_group_name_H-M   'P 1'
#
loop_
_entity.id
_entity.type
_entity.pdbx_description
1 polymer ?
#
loop_
_entity_poly.entity_id
_entity_poly.type
_entity_poly.pdbx_seq_one_letter_code
_entity_poly.pdbx_strand_id
1 'polypeptide(L)'
;MDTAKNIILNQFKNIQNKAINQDYENKIWQIVEKKHIEDIYQLIDYFENSIDDVQLFKYFYQHYEIKLFARPSVTIDLIYLRYNKNLGKIQVLLKKRQHEPYKGQLSLYGSFLEENQSINDAVLHQCKRDLGFSIDENSIIRLPAVSKPGRDPRMRVITNPNVILLSPAEAKDINGLWVTLDNRFKVDAKLAFDHQMILEETFDFLKADLDHKRLPYVIKLLGKEVTLPDLRNLLGVFEVKFKKQATANILGLYKGLLVSTGEKTKAGVGTKGGRPSLIYTYRKI
;
A
#
# COMPACT_ATOMS: atom_id res chain seq x y z
N MET A 1 -15.99 -11.99 -46.23
CA MET A 1 -15.54 -10.60 -45.86
C MET A 1 -16.28 -10.05 -44.64
N ASP A 2 -17.59 -10.08 -44.63
CA ASP A 2 -18.33 -9.57 -43.48
C ASP A 2 -18.09 -10.30 -42.15
N THR A 3 -17.68 -11.57 -42.21
CA THR A 3 -17.54 -12.41 -41.01
C THR A 3 -16.33 -12.02 -40.17
N ALA A 4 -15.14 -11.87 -40.77
CA ALA A 4 -13.93 -11.51 -40.02
C ALA A 4 -14.04 -10.08 -39.46
N LYS A 5 -14.54 -9.14 -40.27
CA LYS A 5 -14.80 -7.77 -39.83
C LYS A 5 -15.76 -7.73 -38.64
N ASN A 6 -16.85 -8.50 -38.70
CA ASN A 6 -17.82 -8.57 -37.63
C ASN A 6 -17.27 -9.23 -36.36
N ILE A 7 -16.44 -10.29 -36.51
CA ILE A 7 -15.75 -10.93 -35.38
C ILE A 7 -14.84 -9.93 -34.70
N ILE A 8 -13.99 -9.25 -35.47
CA ILE A 8 -13.06 -8.25 -34.94
C ILE A 8 -13.81 -7.08 -34.30
N LEU A 9 -14.84 -6.52 -34.96
CA LEU A 9 -15.64 -5.42 -34.42
C LEU A 9 -16.37 -5.79 -33.14
N ASN A 10 -16.85 -7.03 -33.00
CA ASN A 10 -17.50 -7.49 -31.77
C ASN A 10 -16.52 -7.65 -30.60
N GLN A 11 -15.23 -7.77 -30.86
CA GLN A 11 -14.17 -7.83 -29.85
C GLN A 11 -13.72 -6.44 -29.39
N PHE A 12 -14.04 -5.37 -30.12
CA PHE A 12 -13.87 -4.01 -29.69
C PHE A 12 -15.09 -3.50 -28.91
N LYS A 13 -14.91 -2.97 -27.72
CA LYS A 13 -15.97 -2.21 -27.00
C LYS A 13 -15.73 -0.73 -27.17
N ASN A 14 -16.81 -0.05 -27.59
CA ASN A 14 -16.92 1.39 -27.65
C ASN A 14 -15.73 2.09 -28.30
N ILE A 15 -15.95 2.47 -29.55
CA ILE A 15 -15.20 3.57 -30.15
C ILE A 15 -15.39 4.74 -29.19
N GLN A 16 -14.32 5.11 -28.47
CA GLN A 16 -14.38 6.33 -27.67
C GLN A 16 -14.81 7.48 -28.60
N ASN A 17 -15.60 8.43 -28.09
CA ASN A 17 -16.12 9.62 -28.81
C ASN A 17 -15.02 10.59 -29.32
N LYS A 18 -13.92 10.08 -29.85
CA LYS A 18 -12.89 10.83 -30.55
C LYS A 18 -13.26 10.88 -32.01
N ALA A 19 -13.04 12.02 -32.66
CA ALA A 19 -13.31 12.21 -34.09
C ALA A 19 -12.69 11.06 -34.90
N ILE A 20 -13.53 10.26 -35.55
CA ILE A 20 -13.11 9.13 -36.38
C ILE A 20 -12.38 9.69 -37.60
N ASN A 21 -11.16 9.25 -37.82
CA ASN A 21 -10.43 9.54 -39.06
C ASN A 21 -10.72 8.41 -40.08
N GLN A 22 -11.60 8.71 -41.03
CA GLN A 22 -12.05 7.74 -42.02
C GLN A 22 -10.90 7.16 -42.86
N ASP A 23 -9.83 7.90 -43.10
CA ASP A 23 -8.68 7.41 -43.86
C ASP A 23 -7.91 6.34 -43.09
N TYR A 24 -7.78 6.49 -41.78
CA TYR A 24 -7.14 5.49 -40.93
C TYR A 24 -8.02 4.24 -40.76
N GLU A 25 -9.34 4.43 -40.62
CA GLU A 25 -10.28 3.32 -40.61
C GLU A 25 -10.16 2.49 -41.91
N ASN A 26 -10.20 3.13 -43.05
CA ASN A 26 -10.08 2.46 -44.34
C ASN A 26 -8.74 1.71 -44.44
N LYS A 27 -7.64 2.29 -44.00
CA LYS A 27 -6.31 1.65 -44.00
C LYS A 27 -6.31 0.39 -43.10
N ILE A 28 -6.88 0.45 -41.91
CA ILE A 28 -6.97 -0.71 -41.01
C ILE A 28 -7.71 -1.85 -41.68
N TRP A 29 -8.86 -1.58 -42.28
CA TRP A 29 -9.65 -2.63 -42.95
C TRP A 29 -9.01 -3.16 -44.21
N GLN A 30 -8.28 -2.34 -44.96
CA GLN A 30 -7.45 -2.79 -46.08
C GLN A 30 -6.31 -3.72 -45.61
N ILE A 31 -5.72 -3.47 -44.44
CA ILE A 31 -4.72 -4.37 -43.83
C ILE A 31 -5.36 -5.72 -43.49
N VAL A 32 -6.53 -5.70 -42.83
CA VAL A 32 -7.27 -6.93 -42.48
C VAL A 32 -7.53 -7.79 -43.72
N GLU A 33 -7.99 -7.16 -44.80
CA GLU A 33 -8.28 -7.86 -46.07
C GLU A 33 -6.99 -8.38 -46.73
N LYS A 34 -6.01 -7.50 -46.90
CA LYS A 34 -4.76 -7.82 -47.64
C LYS A 34 -3.92 -8.88 -46.91
N LYS A 35 -3.96 -8.91 -45.60
CA LYS A 35 -3.18 -9.84 -44.78
C LYS A 35 -3.98 -11.08 -44.33
N HIS A 36 -5.23 -11.19 -44.77
CA HIS A 36 -6.14 -12.28 -44.39
C HIS A 36 -6.26 -12.47 -42.86
N ILE A 37 -6.36 -11.33 -42.14
CA ILE A 37 -6.48 -11.33 -40.67
C ILE A 37 -7.88 -11.80 -40.29
N GLU A 38 -7.96 -12.86 -39.50
CA GLU A 38 -9.25 -13.50 -39.15
C GLU A 38 -9.75 -13.11 -37.76
N ASP A 39 -8.84 -12.70 -36.87
CA ASP A 39 -9.17 -12.34 -35.51
C ASP A 39 -8.36 -11.14 -34.98
N ILE A 40 -8.72 -10.68 -33.79
CA ILE A 40 -8.09 -9.53 -33.16
C ILE A 40 -6.65 -9.78 -32.73
N TYR A 41 -6.28 -11.02 -32.40
CA TYR A 41 -4.91 -11.35 -31.98
C TYR A 41 -3.92 -11.20 -33.14
N GLN A 42 -4.33 -11.67 -34.32
CA GLN A 42 -3.55 -11.49 -35.56
C GLN A 42 -3.43 -10.03 -35.95
N LEU A 43 -4.51 -9.23 -35.73
CA LEU A 43 -4.48 -7.80 -36.00
C LEU A 43 -3.49 -7.07 -35.08
N ILE A 44 -3.51 -7.40 -33.79
CA ILE A 44 -2.59 -6.83 -32.82
C ILE A 44 -1.15 -7.22 -33.13
N ASP A 45 -0.91 -8.51 -33.39
CA ASP A 45 0.42 -9.01 -33.76
C ASP A 45 0.98 -8.26 -34.97
N TYR A 46 0.14 -8.01 -35.97
CA TYR A 46 0.54 -7.22 -37.14
C TYR A 46 0.90 -5.78 -36.75
N PHE A 47 0.09 -5.12 -35.92
CA PHE A 47 0.35 -3.75 -35.49
C PHE A 47 1.60 -3.65 -34.59
N GLU A 48 1.88 -4.63 -33.77
CA GLU A 48 3.05 -4.63 -32.88
C GLU A 48 4.34 -4.99 -33.61
N ASN A 49 4.30 -5.87 -34.59
CA ASN A 49 5.50 -6.48 -35.18
C ASN A 49 5.75 -6.12 -36.65
N SER A 50 4.78 -5.55 -37.37
CA SER A 50 4.87 -5.43 -38.82
C SER A 50 4.45 -4.07 -39.38
N ILE A 51 3.90 -3.16 -38.56
CA ILE A 51 3.44 -1.84 -39.03
C ILE A 51 4.56 -0.80 -38.93
N ASP A 52 4.86 -0.12 -40.05
CA ASP A 52 5.81 0.98 -40.10
C ASP A 52 5.14 2.36 -39.91
N ASP A 53 3.82 2.45 -40.10
CA ASP A 53 3.07 3.70 -39.95
C ASP A 53 2.76 4.00 -38.46
N VAL A 54 3.63 4.78 -37.83
CA VAL A 54 3.52 5.18 -36.42
C VAL A 54 2.22 5.94 -36.13
N GLN A 55 1.70 6.70 -37.09
CA GLN A 55 0.46 7.45 -36.88
C GLN A 55 -0.76 6.53 -36.92
N LEU A 56 -0.77 5.56 -37.82
CA LEU A 56 -1.79 4.53 -37.88
C LEU A 56 -1.75 3.62 -36.63
N PHE A 57 -0.54 3.25 -36.16
CA PHE A 57 -0.36 2.54 -34.90
C PHE A 57 -0.99 3.30 -33.72
N LYS A 58 -0.66 4.60 -33.56
CA LYS A 58 -1.24 5.44 -32.49
C LYS A 58 -2.75 5.54 -32.61
N TYR A 59 -3.26 5.75 -33.83
CA TYR A 59 -4.69 5.81 -34.07
C TYR A 59 -5.39 4.52 -33.64
N PHE A 60 -4.85 3.35 -34.04
CA PHE A 60 -5.37 2.05 -33.67
C PHE A 60 -5.52 1.89 -32.14
N TYR A 61 -4.43 2.10 -31.38
CA TYR A 61 -4.46 1.97 -29.93
C TYR A 61 -5.25 3.05 -29.19
N GLN A 62 -5.50 4.20 -29.82
CA GLN A 62 -6.30 5.27 -29.23
C GLN A 62 -7.81 5.11 -29.45
N HIS A 63 -8.21 4.46 -30.54
CA HIS A 63 -9.61 4.38 -30.95
C HIS A 63 -10.21 2.99 -30.76
N TYR A 64 -9.37 1.96 -30.77
CA TYR A 64 -9.83 0.58 -30.57
C TYR A 64 -9.50 0.11 -29.14
N GLU A 65 -10.53 -0.05 -28.32
CA GLU A 65 -10.35 -0.62 -26.98
C GLU A 65 -10.26 -2.14 -27.08
N ILE A 66 -9.02 -2.64 -26.93
CA ILE A 66 -8.75 -4.07 -27.03
C ILE A 66 -9.09 -4.75 -25.70
N LYS A 67 -10.10 -5.63 -25.72
CA LYS A 67 -10.54 -6.40 -24.55
C LYS A 67 -9.78 -7.72 -24.33
N LEU A 68 -8.59 -7.86 -24.86
CA LEU A 68 -7.83 -9.09 -24.76
C LEU A 68 -7.46 -9.44 -23.33
N PHE A 69 -7.24 -8.43 -22.51
CA PHE A 69 -6.86 -8.61 -21.12
C PHE A 69 -7.85 -7.88 -20.21
N ALA A 70 -8.19 -8.52 -19.11
CA ALA A 70 -8.91 -7.83 -18.05
C ALA A 70 -8.07 -6.65 -17.56
N ARG A 71 -8.63 -5.44 -17.66
CA ARG A 71 -7.99 -4.24 -17.10
C ARG A 71 -8.32 -4.15 -15.61
N PRO A 72 -7.41 -4.53 -14.73
CA PRO A 72 -7.67 -4.40 -13.30
C PRO A 72 -7.67 -2.92 -12.93
N SER A 73 -8.61 -2.54 -12.07
CA SER A 73 -8.48 -1.27 -11.37
C SER A 73 -7.35 -1.36 -10.34
N VAL A 74 -6.56 -0.31 -10.24
CA VAL A 74 -5.49 -0.22 -9.23
C VAL A 74 -5.99 0.58 -8.05
N THR A 75 -5.68 0.10 -6.84
CA THR A 75 -5.99 0.80 -5.58
C THR A 75 -4.74 0.90 -4.72
N ILE A 76 -4.79 1.78 -3.75
CA ILE A 76 -3.90 1.81 -2.60
C ILE A 76 -4.68 1.44 -1.35
N ASP A 77 -4.10 0.66 -0.45
CA ASP A 77 -4.57 0.46 0.91
C ASP A 77 -3.56 1.05 1.89
N LEU A 78 -4.04 1.86 2.84
CA LEU A 78 -3.20 2.59 3.79
C LEU A 78 -3.35 2.00 5.19
N ILE A 79 -2.24 1.54 5.74
CA ILE A 79 -2.15 0.92 7.05
C ILE A 79 -1.48 1.92 7.99
N TYR A 80 -2.29 2.73 8.68
CA TYR A 80 -1.81 3.68 9.68
C TYR A 80 -1.66 2.96 11.02
N LEU A 81 -0.44 2.90 11.54
CA LEU A 81 -0.13 2.23 12.79
C LEU A 81 0.40 3.21 13.83
N ARG A 82 -0.02 3.04 15.08
CA ARG A 82 0.56 3.69 16.26
C ARG A 82 0.83 2.67 17.37
N TYR A 83 1.73 3.01 18.26
CA TYR A 83 1.98 2.22 19.46
C TYR A 83 1.30 2.85 20.67
N ASN A 84 0.43 2.09 21.34
CA ASN A 84 -0.17 2.51 22.59
C ASN A 84 0.68 1.99 23.75
N LYS A 85 1.47 2.88 24.37
CA LYS A 85 2.39 2.52 25.46
C LYS A 85 1.66 1.92 26.68
N ASN A 86 0.45 2.41 27.00
CA ASN A 86 -0.30 1.95 28.17
C ASN A 86 -0.78 0.51 28.00
N LEU A 87 -1.14 0.13 26.79
CA LEU A 87 -1.58 -1.22 26.46
C LEU A 87 -0.41 -2.14 26.07
N GLY A 88 0.76 -1.57 25.73
CA GLY A 88 1.88 -2.33 25.17
C GLY A 88 1.54 -2.96 23.82
N LYS A 89 0.67 -2.35 23.04
CA LYS A 89 0.10 -2.90 21.79
C LYS A 89 0.17 -1.91 20.65
N ILE A 90 0.24 -2.43 19.42
CA ILE A 90 0.03 -1.65 18.21
C ILE A 90 -1.48 -1.52 17.94
N GLN A 91 -1.87 -0.36 17.45
CA GLN A 91 -3.21 -0.06 17.00
C GLN A 91 -3.20 0.36 15.55
N VAL A 92 -4.22 -0.04 14.81
CA VAL A 92 -4.46 0.37 13.42
C VAL A 92 -5.62 1.34 13.37
N LEU A 93 -5.50 2.37 12.52
CA LEU A 93 -6.61 3.28 12.22
C LEU A 93 -7.52 2.66 11.17
N LEU A 94 -8.77 2.46 11.50
CA LEU A 94 -9.79 1.91 10.62
C LEU A 94 -10.95 2.89 10.42
N LYS A 95 -11.71 2.68 9.35
CA LYS A 95 -12.97 3.38 9.10
C LYS A 95 -14.13 2.41 8.95
N LYS A 96 -15.32 2.82 9.38
CA LYS A 96 -16.56 2.09 9.13
C LYS A 96 -17.05 2.41 7.72
N ARG A 97 -17.27 1.41 6.90
CA ARG A 97 -17.77 1.58 5.54
C ARG A 97 -19.19 2.10 5.52
N GLN A 98 -19.45 3.13 4.73
CA GLN A 98 -20.76 3.76 4.58
C GLN A 98 -21.58 3.15 3.43
N HIS A 99 -20.92 2.49 2.47
CA HIS A 99 -21.52 1.98 1.23
C HIS A 99 -21.14 0.53 0.98
N GLU A 100 -21.96 -0.16 0.17
CA GLU A 100 -21.65 -1.50 -0.33
C GLU A 100 -20.42 -1.47 -1.27
N PRO A 101 -19.71 -2.57 -1.39
CA PRO A 101 -19.83 -3.83 -0.66
C PRO A 101 -19.33 -3.69 0.78
N TYR A 102 -19.81 -4.55 1.66
CA TYR A 102 -19.43 -4.63 3.08
C TYR A 102 -19.83 -3.40 3.92
N LYS A 103 -20.96 -2.76 3.63
CA LYS A 103 -21.51 -1.66 4.44
C LYS A 103 -21.56 -2.03 5.92
N GLY A 104 -21.11 -1.12 6.77
CA GLY A 104 -21.07 -1.30 8.23
C GLY A 104 -19.84 -2.04 8.75
N GLN A 105 -19.08 -2.77 7.94
CA GLN A 105 -17.82 -3.41 8.35
C GLN A 105 -16.68 -2.39 8.46
N LEU A 106 -15.67 -2.74 9.24
CA LEU A 106 -14.44 -1.96 9.33
C LEU A 106 -13.53 -2.23 8.13
N SER A 107 -12.80 -1.23 7.71
CA SER A 107 -11.87 -1.33 6.59
C SER A 107 -10.64 -0.46 6.81
N LEU A 108 -9.54 -0.82 6.14
CA LEU A 108 -8.41 0.07 5.93
C LEU A 108 -8.86 1.33 5.17
N TYR A 109 -8.09 2.38 5.28
CA TYR A 109 -8.19 3.53 4.40
C TYR A 109 -7.62 3.18 3.02
N GLY A 110 -8.08 3.87 1.98
CA GLY A 110 -7.60 3.61 0.63
C GLY A 110 -8.45 4.31 -0.41
N SER A 111 -7.93 4.32 -1.64
CA SER A 111 -8.62 4.89 -2.80
C SER A 111 -8.26 4.12 -4.07
N PHE A 112 -9.07 4.32 -5.10
CA PHE A 112 -8.68 3.97 -6.46
C PHE A 112 -7.65 4.97 -6.97
N LEU A 113 -6.76 4.49 -7.83
CA LEU A 113 -5.80 5.31 -8.54
C LEU A 113 -6.53 6.02 -9.71
N GLU A 114 -6.31 7.31 -9.86
CA GLU A 114 -6.80 8.08 -10.99
C GLU A 114 -5.89 7.89 -12.21
N GLU A 115 -6.42 8.11 -13.42
CA GLU A 115 -5.71 7.84 -14.68
C GLU A 115 -4.37 8.56 -14.79
N ASN A 116 -4.30 9.80 -14.31
CA ASN A 116 -3.09 10.64 -14.38
C ASN A 116 -2.32 10.72 -13.05
N GLN A 117 -2.51 9.74 -12.16
CA GLN A 117 -1.95 9.74 -10.82
C GLN A 117 -0.97 8.58 -10.64
N SER A 118 0.23 8.85 -10.19
CA SER A 118 1.14 7.79 -9.75
C SER A 118 0.66 7.20 -8.41
N ILE A 119 1.07 5.97 -8.11
CA ILE A 119 0.80 5.34 -6.79
C ILE A 119 1.30 6.23 -5.66
N ASN A 120 2.46 6.83 -5.84
CA ASN A 120 3.07 7.69 -4.83
C ASN A 120 2.24 8.95 -4.55
N ASP A 121 1.80 9.64 -5.62
CA ASP A 121 0.92 10.81 -5.50
C ASP A 121 -0.40 10.44 -4.80
N ALA A 122 -0.98 9.29 -5.16
CA ALA A 122 -2.19 8.79 -4.53
C ALA A 122 -2.01 8.57 -3.02
N VAL A 123 -0.91 7.95 -2.61
CA VAL A 123 -0.59 7.71 -1.20
C VAL A 123 -0.41 9.02 -0.45
N LEU A 124 0.41 9.94 -0.95
CA LEU A 124 0.67 11.22 -0.30
C LEU A 124 -0.60 12.08 -0.18
N HIS A 125 -1.38 12.14 -1.28
CA HIS A 125 -2.65 12.87 -1.30
C HIS A 125 -3.66 12.28 -0.32
N GLN A 126 -3.81 10.94 -0.32
CA GLN A 126 -4.73 10.25 0.59
C GLN A 126 -4.30 10.41 2.05
N CYS A 127 -2.99 10.28 2.36
CA CYS A 127 -2.48 10.52 3.72
C CYS A 127 -2.79 11.93 4.21
N LYS A 128 -2.56 12.95 3.39
CA LYS A 128 -2.88 14.33 3.74
C LYS A 128 -4.38 14.52 4.05
N ARG A 129 -5.24 13.88 3.28
CA ARG A 129 -6.69 13.93 3.48
C ARG A 129 -7.13 13.21 4.77
N ASP A 130 -6.57 12.04 5.04
CA ASP A 130 -6.96 11.20 6.16
C ASP A 130 -6.39 11.70 7.50
N LEU A 131 -5.15 12.18 7.50
CA LEU A 131 -4.42 12.57 8.71
C LEU A 131 -4.47 14.07 9.01
N GLY A 132 -4.76 14.90 7.99
CA GLY A 132 -4.76 16.35 8.10
C GLY A 132 -3.36 17.01 7.96
N PHE A 133 -2.31 16.23 7.74
CA PHE A 133 -0.94 16.70 7.51
C PHE A 133 -0.22 15.87 6.43
N SER A 134 0.85 16.44 5.88
CA SER A 134 1.69 15.76 4.90
C SER A 134 2.71 14.87 5.58
N ILE A 135 2.93 13.67 5.02
CA ILE A 135 3.97 12.74 5.46
C ILE A 135 5.19 12.82 4.53
N ASP A 136 6.36 12.45 5.05
CA ASP A 136 7.57 12.28 4.25
C ASP A 136 7.47 10.99 3.43
N GLU A 137 7.66 11.09 2.12
CA GLU A 137 7.62 9.94 1.21
C GLU A 137 8.58 8.81 1.62
N ASN A 138 9.77 9.18 2.12
CA ASN A 138 10.77 8.22 2.57
C ASN A 138 10.34 7.46 3.84
N SER A 139 9.30 7.93 4.53
CA SER A 139 8.74 7.26 5.71
C SER A 139 7.67 6.20 5.37
N ILE A 140 7.29 6.07 4.11
CA ILE A 140 6.29 5.12 3.64
C ILE A 140 6.95 3.76 3.41
N ILE A 141 6.43 2.73 4.07
CA ILE A 141 6.86 1.36 3.86
C ILE A 141 5.90 0.71 2.86
N ARG A 142 6.41 0.37 1.68
CA ARG A 142 5.62 -0.25 0.61
C ARG A 142 5.67 -1.76 0.73
N LEU A 143 4.49 -2.39 0.75
CA LEU A 143 4.36 -3.85 0.74
C LEU A 143 4.21 -4.37 -0.70
N PRO A 144 4.43 -5.66 -0.94
CA PRO A 144 4.11 -6.27 -2.21
C PRO A 144 2.65 -6.05 -2.61
N ALA A 145 2.40 -5.91 -3.91
CA ALA A 145 1.04 -5.75 -4.42
C ALA A 145 0.20 -7.02 -4.18
N VAL A 146 -1.05 -6.83 -3.79
CA VAL A 146 -2.01 -7.91 -3.58
C VAL A 146 -2.95 -7.98 -4.78
N SER A 147 -2.94 -9.14 -5.46
CA SER A 147 -3.63 -9.30 -6.74
C SER A 147 -4.52 -10.55 -6.81
N LYS A 148 -4.93 -11.11 -5.68
CA LYS A 148 -5.79 -12.31 -5.65
C LYS A 148 -7.10 -12.06 -6.42
N PRO A 149 -7.50 -12.93 -7.36
CA PRO A 149 -8.80 -12.82 -8.02
C PRO A 149 -9.95 -12.85 -7.00
N GLY A 150 -10.96 -11.99 -7.22
CA GLY A 150 -12.14 -11.93 -6.35
C GLY A 150 -11.94 -11.22 -5.01
N ARG A 151 -10.78 -10.56 -4.78
CA ARG A 151 -10.56 -9.76 -3.56
C ARG A 151 -11.59 -8.63 -3.41
N ASP A 152 -12.05 -8.08 -4.53
CA ASP A 152 -13.15 -7.12 -4.59
C ASP A 152 -14.30 -7.73 -5.42
N PRO A 153 -15.52 -7.83 -4.88
CA PRO A 153 -16.65 -8.46 -5.59
C PRO A 153 -17.17 -7.63 -6.77
N ARG A 154 -16.79 -6.36 -6.88
CA ARG A 154 -17.27 -5.46 -7.94
C ARG A 154 -16.55 -5.64 -9.26
N MET A 155 -15.22 -5.88 -9.20
CA MET A 155 -14.36 -5.94 -10.38
C MET A 155 -13.00 -6.54 -10.06
N ARG A 156 -12.18 -6.75 -11.08
CA ARG A 156 -10.78 -7.12 -10.91
C ARG A 156 -9.99 -5.94 -10.33
N VAL A 157 -9.45 -6.10 -9.12
CA VAL A 157 -8.67 -5.07 -8.41
C VAL A 157 -7.30 -5.62 -8.03
N ILE A 158 -6.27 -4.80 -8.21
CA ILE A 158 -4.94 -5.00 -7.66
C ILE A 158 -4.69 -3.85 -6.68
N THR A 159 -4.27 -4.14 -5.46
CA THR A 159 -3.94 -3.10 -4.50
C THR A 159 -2.44 -3.04 -4.21
N ASN A 160 -1.97 -1.84 -3.90
CA ASN A 160 -0.63 -1.56 -3.39
C ASN A 160 -0.77 -1.12 -1.92
N PRO A 161 -0.54 -2.02 -0.95
CA PRO A 161 -0.62 -1.65 0.46
C PRO A 161 0.61 -0.85 0.89
N ASN A 162 0.38 0.18 1.71
CA ASN A 162 1.40 1.08 2.22
C ASN A 162 1.25 1.27 3.72
N VAL A 163 2.34 1.08 4.46
CA VAL A 163 2.35 1.21 5.92
C VAL A 163 2.92 2.57 6.31
N ILE A 164 2.18 3.27 7.12
CA ILE A 164 2.55 4.57 7.68
C ILE A 164 2.62 4.42 9.20
N LEU A 165 3.84 4.48 9.73
CA LEU A 165 4.10 4.42 11.16
C LEU A 165 4.03 5.83 11.74
N LEU A 166 3.12 6.05 12.67
CA LEU A 166 2.87 7.34 13.30
C LEU A 166 3.53 7.40 14.68
N SER A 167 4.34 8.43 14.88
CA SER A 167 4.86 8.75 16.20
C SER A 167 3.73 9.18 17.15
N PRO A 168 3.94 9.16 18.48
CA PRO A 168 2.94 9.63 19.44
C PRO A 168 2.49 11.09 19.18
N ALA A 169 3.40 11.94 18.73
CA ALA A 169 3.10 13.34 18.40
C ALA A 169 2.19 13.45 17.16
N GLU A 170 2.48 12.67 16.10
CA GLU A 170 1.66 12.63 14.88
C GLU A 170 0.29 12.00 15.13
N ALA A 171 0.22 10.97 15.97
CA ALA A 171 -1.02 10.23 16.22
C ALA A 171 -1.95 10.89 17.24
N LYS A 172 -1.47 11.91 17.99
CA LYS A 172 -2.19 12.52 19.10
C LYS A 172 -3.52 13.14 18.71
N ASP A 173 -3.50 13.89 17.61
CA ASP A 173 -4.63 14.72 17.19
C ASP A 173 -5.45 14.06 16.07
N ILE A 174 -5.13 12.81 15.69
CA ILE A 174 -5.90 12.05 14.70
C ILE A 174 -7.17 11.53 15.34
N ASN A 175 -8.29 12.14 14.96
CA ASN A 175 -9.61 11.70 15.36
C ASN A 175 -10.08 10.56 14.44
N GLY A 176 -10.17 9.35 15.01
CA GLY A 176 -10.57 8.16 14.24
C GLY A 176 -10.68 6.90 15.09
N LEU A 177 -11.10 5.81 14.48
CA LEU A 177 -11.29 4.54 15.16
C LEU A 177 -9.96 3.77 15.22
N TRP A 178 -9.28 3.89 16.35
CA TRP A 178 -8.07 3.13 16.64
C TRP A 178 -8.41 1.77 17.23
N VAL A 179 -8.11 0.70 16.51
CA VAL A 179 -8.38 -0.68 16.91
C VAL A 179 -7.08 -1.37 17.31
N THR A 180 -7.09 -2.04 18.45
CA THR A 180 -5.92 -2.78 18.95
C THR A 180 -5.74 -4.07 18.17
N LEU A 181 -4.50 -4.31 17.78
CA LEU A 181 -4.06 -5.51 17.07
C LEU A 181 -3.53 -6.56 18.08
N ASP A 182 -3.78 -7.81 17.79
CA ASP A 182 -3.12 -8.91 18.50
C ASP A 182 -1.67 -9.11 18.06
N ASN A 183 -1.04 -10.18 18.52
CA ASN A 183 0.36 -10.48 18.24
C ASN A 183 0.62 -10.91 16.78
N ARG A 184 -0.41 -11.05 15.95
CA ARG A 184 -0.33 -11.37 14.51
C ARG A 184 -1.03 -10.32 13.67
N PHE A 185 -1.27 -9.14 14.23
CA PHE A 185 -2.01 -8.04 13.62
C PHE A 185 -3.45 -8.40 13.23
N LYS A 186 -4.06 -9.33 13.99
CA LYS A 186 -5.49 -9.62 13.83
C LYS A 186 -6.33 -8.63 14.63
N VAL A 187 -7.46 -8.29 14.05
CA VAL A 187 -8.51 -7.48 14.66
C VAL A 187 -9.61 -8.42 15.14
N ASP A 188 -10.12 -8.22 16.35
CA ASP A 188 -11.29 -8.94 16.86
C ASP A 188 -12.60 -8.36 16.27
N ALA A 189 -12.65 -8.34 14.94
CA ALA A 189 -13.82 -7.94 14.15
C ALA A 189 -13.63 -8.40 12.71
N LYS A 190 -14.73 -8.65 12.00
CA LYS A 190 -14.68 -8.95 10.57
C LYS A 190 -14.36 -7.67 9.79
N LEU A 191 -13.24 -7.67 9.08
CA LEU A 191 -12.87 -6.59 8.16
C LEU A 191 -13.48 -6.81 6.78
N ALA A 192 -13.71 -5.71 6.07
CA ALA A 192 -14.13 -5.73 4.68
C ALA A 192 -13.00 -6.26 3.78
N PHE A 193 -13.36 -6.84 2.65
CA PHE A 193 -12.42 -7.36 1.66
C PHE A 193 -11.43 -8.38 2.26
N ASP A 194 -10.20 -8.29 1.84
CA ASP A 194 -9.05 -9.06 2.32
C ASP A 194 -8.16 -8.26 3.30
N HIS A 195 -8.70 -7.20 3.93
CA HIS A 195 -7.93 -6.29 4.77
C HIS A 195 -7.32 -6.98 6.00
N GLN A 196 -7.96 -8.03 6.52
CA GLN A 196 -7.38 -8.82 7.61
C GLN A 196 -6.09 -9.52 7.16
N MET A 197 -6.08 -10.10 5.96
CA MET A 197 -4.89 -10.72 5.37
C MET A 197 -3.77 -9.68 5.17
N ILE A 198 -4.10 -8.48 4.66
CA ILE A 198 -3.12 -7.40 4.49
C ILE A 198 -2.47 -6.99 5.81
N LEU A 199 -3.24 -6.95 6.91
CA LEU A 199 -2.68 -6.67 8.25
C LEU A 199 -1.73 -7.78 8.72
N GLU A 200 -2.08 -9.05 8.51
CA GLU A 200 -1.21 -10.18 8.86
C GLU A 200 0.09 -10.18 8.03
N GLU A 201 -0.01 -9.92 6.73
CA GLU A 201 1.16 -9.75 5.85
C GLU A 201 2.01 -8.54 6.27
N THR A 202 1.38 -7.44 6.76
CA THR A 202 2.09 -6.29 7.32
C THR A 202 2.92 -6.69 8.54
N PHE A 203 2.37 -7.52 9.43
CA PHE A 203 3.12 -8.03 10.58
C PHE A 203 4.35 -8.83 10.15
N ASP A 204 4.16 -9.81 9.27
CA ASP A 204 5.24 -10.67 8.78
C ASP A 204 6.32 -9.86 8.04
N PHE A 205 5.88 -8.88 7.24
CA PHE A 205 6.79 -7.99 6.54
C PHE A 205 7.61 -7.12 7.49
N LEU A 206 7.01 -6.49 8.49
CA LEU A 206 7.73 -5.66 9.46
C LEU A 206 8.68 -6.48 10.32
N LYS A 207 8.26 -7.71 10.70
CA LYS A 207 9.06 -8.62 11.53
C LYS A 207 10.29 -9.16 10.82
N ALA A 208 10.20 -9.44 9.51
CA ALA A 208 11.23 -10.20 8.78
C ALA A 208 12.64 -9.60 8.84
N ASP A 209 12.80 -8.27 8.83
CA ASP A 209 14.10 -7.58 8.86
C ASP A 209 14.17 -6.55 10.00
N LEU A 210 13.47 -6.82 11.11
CA LEU A 210 13.30 -5.84 12.18
C LEU A 210 14.64 -5.54 12.91
N ASP A 211 15.54 -6.47 12.93
CA ASP A 211 16.84 -6.38 13.59
C ASP A 211 17.85 -5.48 12.84
N HIS A 212 17.66 -5.24 11.52
CA HIS A 212 18.62 -4.47 10.72
C HIS A 212 17.97 -3.34 9.91
N LYS A 213 17.07 -3.68 8.98
CA LYS A 213 16.58 -2.73 7.97
C LYS A 213 15.33 -1.97 8.41
N ARG A 214 14.47 -2.58 9.23
CA ARG A 214 13.14 -2.01 9.54
C ARG A 214 13.04 -1.36 10.90
N LEU A 215 14.01 -1.61 11.79
CA LEU A 215 14.00 -0.94 13.09
C LEU A 215 13.98 0.59 13.00
N PRO A 216 14.72 1.23 12.10
CA PRO A 216 14.69 2.70 11.97
C PRO A 216 13.30 3.25 11.68
N TYR A 217 12.48 2.49 10.98
CA TYR A 217 11.08 2.87 10.75
C TYR A 217 10.21 2.57 11.98
N VAL A 218 10.31 1.36 12.53
CA VAL A 218 9.46 0.89 13.64
C VAL A 218 9.70 1.69 14.92
N ILE A 219 10.94 2.10 15.20
CA ILE A 219 11.29 2.91 16.37
C ILE A 219 10.57 4.27 16.40
N LYS A 220 10.15 4.81 15.25
CA LYS A 220 9.35 6.02 15.13
C LYS A 220 8.06 5.94 15.95
N LEU A 221 7.49 4.75 16.13
CA LEU A 221 6.31 4.50 16.95
C LEU A 221 6.49 4.88 18.43
N LEU A 222 7.72 5.00 18.93
CA LEU A 222 8.04 5.43 20.28
C LEU A 222 8.21 6.94 20.41
N GLY A 223 8.36 7.66 19.30
CA GLY A 223 8.66 9.11 19.26
C GLY A 223 10.15 9.40 19.16
N LYS A 224 10.53 10.66 19.33
CA LYS A 224 11.92 11.13 19.16
C LYS A 224 12.85 10.62 20.25
N GLU A 225 12.34 10.51 21.47
CA GLU A 225 13.07 10.09 22.66
C GLU A 225 12.62 8.68 23.06
N VAL A 226 13.58 7.80 23.24
CA VAL A 226 13.33 6.37 23.44
C VAL A 226 14.12 5.87 24.64
N THR A 227 13.49 5.05 25.49
CA THR A 227 14.20 4.30 26.52
C THR A 227 14.39 2.85 26.08
N LEU A 228 15.41 2.17 26.58
CA LEU A 228 15.60 0.73 26.27
C LEU A 228 14.43 -0.16 26.73
N PRO A 229 13.78 0.09 27.90
CA PRO A 229 12.55 -0.60 28.25
C PRO A 229 11.42 -0.40 27.23
N ASP A 230 11.18 0.84 26.74
CA ASP A 230 10.17 1.11 25.71
C ASP A 230 10.48 0.35 24.43
N LEU A 231 11.73 0.40 23.97
CA LEU A 231 12.16 -0.31 22.78
C LEU A 231 11.99 -1.82 22.93
N ARG A 232 12.34 -2.39 24.09
CA ARG A 232 12.13 -3.82 24.37
C ARG A 232 10.64 -4.18 24.30
N ASN A 233 9.79 -3.37 24.89
CA ASN A 233 8.34 -3.61 24.86
C ASN A 233 7.79 -3.56 23.44
N LEU A 234 8.18 -2.56 22.65
CA LEU A 234 7.79 -2.45 21.25
C LEU A 234 8.27 -3.67 20.43
N LEU A 235 9.54 -4.05 20.57
CA LEU A 235 10.09 -5.21 19.85
C LEU A 235 9.43 -6.53 20.29
N GLY A 236 8.98 -6.59 21.54
CA GLY A 236 8.20 -7.73 22.05
C GLY A 236 6.88 -7.93 21.33
N VAL A 237 6.25 -6.87 20.78
CA VAL A 237 5.04 -6.98 19.94
C VAL A 237 5.32 -7.81 18.68
N PHE A 238 6.51 -7.71 18.14
CA PHE A 238 6.96 -8.48 16.96
C PHE A 238 7.61 -9.82 17.33
N GLU A 239 7.37 -10.31 18.55
CA GLU A 239 7.92 -11.58 19.06
C GLU A 239 9.46 -11.63 19.10
N VAL A 240 10.13 -10.49 19.05
CA VAL A 240 11.58 -10.43 19.25
C VAL A 240 11.88 -10.67 20.74
N LYS A 241 12.38 -11.86 21.05
CA LYS A 241 12.69 -12.27 22.43
C LYS A 241 14.11 -11.85 22.79
N PHE A 242 14.24 -10.89 23.68
CA PHE A 242 15.53 -10.58 24.31
C PHE A 242 15.65 -11.33 25.63
N LYS A 243 16.72 -12.10 25.81
CA LYS A 243 17.06 -12.70 27.11
C LYS A 243 17.27 -11.59 28.15
N LYS A 244 17.03 -11.89 29.45
CA LYS A 244 17.11 -10.90 30.55
C LYS A 244 18.41 -10.08 30.65
N GLN A 245 19.51 -10.56 30.07
CA GLN A 245 20.82 -9.87 30.04
C GLN A 245 20.98 -8.85 28.87
N ALA A 246 19.93 -8.52 28.21
CA ALA A 246 19.90 -8.03 26.85
C ALA A 246 20.02 -6.50 26.68
N THR A 247 20.21 -5.67 27.71
CA THR A 247 20.42 -4.23 27.53
C THR A 247 21.67 -3.94 26.73
N ALA A 248 22.79 -4.63 27.05
CA ALA A 248 24.05 -4.54 26.30
C ALA A 248 23.88 -5.09 24.87
N ASN A 249 23.09 -6.16 24.70
CA ASN A 249 22.82 -6.76 23.38
C ASN A 249 21.96 -5.86 22.50
N ILE A 250 20.96 -5.17 23.05
CA ILE A 250 20.15 -4.20 22.28
C ILE A 250 21.04 -3.06 21.79
N LEU A 251 21.88 -2.48 22.64
CA LEU A 251 22.81 -1.44 22.23
C LEU A 251 23.87 -1.95 21.26
N GLY A 252 24.29 -3.20 21.37
CA GLY A 252 25.22 -3.85 20.44
C GLY A 252 24.62 -4.09 19.06
N LEU A 253 23.40 -4.63 19.02
CA LEU A 253 22.66 -4.87 17.77
C LEU A 253 22.35 -3.57 17.01
N TYR A 254 22.03 -2.51 17.74
CA TYR A 254 21.64 -1.21 17.16
C TYR A 254 22.72 -0.14 17.31
N LYS A 255 23.98 -0.57 17.38
CA LYS A 255 25.14 0.30 17.45
C LYS A 255 25.14 1.27 16.24
N GLY A 256 25.13 2.57 16.55
CA GLY A 256 25.10 3.63 15.54
C GLY A 256 23.70 4.14 15.18
N LEU A 257 22.64 3.39 15.50
CA LEU A 257 21.26 3.88 15.37
C LEU A 257 20.85 4.69 16.61
N LEU A 258 21.11 4.17 17.81
CA LEU A 258 20.77 4.81 19.07
C LEU A 258 21.93 5.67 19.57
N VAL A 259 21.62 6.94 19.89
CA VAL A 259 22.58 7.88 20.46
C VAL A 259 22.07 8.30 21.84
N SER A 260 22.89 8.08 22.88
CA SER A 260 22.53 8.54 24.24
C SER A 260 22.48 10.07 24.31
N THR A 261 21.44 10.61 24.91
CA THR A 261 21.35 12.04 25.23
C THR A 261 22.14 12.42 26.49
N GLY A 262 22.56 11.43 27.28
CA GLY A 262 23.10 11.63 28.62
C GLY A 262 22.03 11.87 29.69
N GLU A 263 20.80 12.11 29.31
CA GLU A 263 19.69 12.39 30.22
C GLU A 263 19.02 11.11 30.71
N LYS A 264 18.30 11.22 31.82
CA LYS A 264 17.49 10.11 32.38
C LYS A 264 16.05 10.55 32.57
N THR A 265 15.15 9.58 32.48
CA THR A 265 13.73 9.80 32.86
C THR A 265 13.64 10.23 34.34
N LYS A 266 12.60 11.02 34.66
CA LYS A 266 12.30 11.34 36.06
C LYS A 266 11.97 10.04 36.84
N ALA A 267 12.40 9.97 38.10
CA ALA A 267 12.06 8.86 38.98
C ALA A 267 10.52 8.76 39.13
N GLY A 268 9.99 7.55 39.06
CA GLY A 268 8.54 7.31 39.20
C GLY A 268 7.72 7.47 37.91
N VAL A 269 8.33 7.83 36.78
CA VAL A 269 7.66 7.86 35.46
C VAL A 269 7.74 6.47 34.82
N GLY A 270 6.75 5.65 35.08
CA GLY A 270 6.57 4.30 34.53
C GLY A 270 5.58 3.52 35.38
N THR A 271 4.88 2.59 34.82
CA THR A 271 3.77 1.82 35.42
C THR A 271 4.11 1.07 36.72
N LYS A 272 5.39 1.07 37.20
CA LYS A 272 5.84 0.35 38.40
C LYS A 272 6.94 1.07 39.19
N GLY A 273 7.05 2.40 39.14
CA GLY A 273 8.01 3.13 40.01
C GLY A 273 9.47 2.66 39.88
N GLY A 274 9.96 2.49 38.65
CA GLY A 274 11.28 1.94 38.38
C GLY A 274 12.43 2.97 38.51
N ARG A 275 13.68 2.45 38.52
CA ARG A 275 14.91 3.26 38.46
C ARG A 275 14.91 4.13 37.16
N PRO A 276 15.37 5.41 37.23
CA PRO A 276 15.48 6.26 36.06
C PRO A 276 16.26 5.59 34.90
N SER A 277 15.69 5.60 33.70
CA SER A 277 16.26 5.00 32.51
C SER A 277 16.97 6.06 31.66
N LEU A 278 18.09 5.72 31.02
CA LEU A 278 18.74 6.57 30.03
C LEU A 278 17.82 6.81 28.85
N ILE A 279 17.84 8.04 28.34
CA ILE A 279 17.12 8.49 27.15
C ILE A 279 18.07 8.43 25.95
N TYR A 280 17.55 7.92 24.86
CA TYR A 280 18.25 7.81 23.58
C TYR A 280 17.44 8.56 22.51
N THR A 281 18.16 9.15 21.57
CA THR A 281 17.61 9.56 20.27
C THR A 281 18.08 8.56 19.20
N TYR A 282 17.44 8.57 18.06
CA TYR A 282 17.86 7.73 16.93
C TYR A 282 18.11 8.58 15.70
N ARG A 283 19.07 8.14 14.87
CA ARG A 283 19.36 8.77 13.59
C ARG A 283 18.22 8.43 12.61
N LYS A 284 17.65 9.47 12.00
CA LYS A 284 16.79 9.25 10.83
C LYS A 284 17.65 8.70 9.70
N ILE A 285 17.14 7.71 9.01
CA ILE A 285 17.67 7.26 7.72
C ILE A 285 17.06 8.10 6.62
#